data_044d41d1b4c7d341a813a970e231bdaf
#
_entry.id   044d41d1b4c7d341a813a970e231bdaf
#
_cell.length_a   1.000
_cell.length_b   1.000
_cell.length_c   1.000
_cell.angle_alpha   90.00
_cell.angle_beta   90.00
_cell.angle_gamma   90.00
#
_symmetry.space_group_name_H-M   'P 1'
#
loop_
_entity.id
_entity.type
_entity.pdbx_description
1 polymer ?
#
loop_
_entity_poly.entity_id
_entity_poly.type
_entity_poly.pdbx_seq_one_letter_code
_entity_poly.pdbx_strand_id
1 'polypeptide(L)'
;MSQNDLRKLAIKLFMTYQVNSLPALAPLVYMMGLVTGLETEQTLITAAYVLPVTIPTMAAVVPFLFIYWSLRDAFTDRAGDTPERKLERILKIPRRIELRMVGLSVFGTLIYASFPAFYFGKSFWIVPWASGLSVLQFMLLWINIRLSLEQIIAPYAVAQFRQLSSYSLQGSGLYWTRQKWYLPYAFGLYVICTLTLMASVAGKLSYSTFEAFFAQLHAQSLTEFETALRSTLSTLVNDLVVPMSLLGLYLLITAAVCAWRLASYQSNGALAVQKAIEALASGSPKLPEWVSTDEIGDLSLATAKVFVHLQRFALSLGGSANSLMESAQSLGVSTIEQNEMLSRQATALQETQVTTQEIKQTSELASQKAEGVLAQTDRAENISRGAEQSIGKTVGSLEAIREQVMEMANHINQLGGKTRQIANITATVKNLADQSNMLALNAAIEAVRSGEHGKGFGVVAREIRALADQSIRATNNVRQILEDISDAINTAVVITERGSARVDEGLHQVREFGDSIRQLSSIVNENGNAVRQISAAVAQQNVGIGEIFKAVVDMSAMMNQSVERLRASDSAVTQVRTVVQQVSQFVGSYDWRELGTTSTQQPPPQR
;
A
#
# COMPACT_ATOMS: atom_id res chain seq x y z
N MET A 1 3.39 24.54 -6.15
CA MET A 1 3.65 25.37 -4.95
C MET A 1 4.35 26.65 -5.39
N SER A 2 3.91 27.83 -4.96
CA SER A 2 4.55 29.09 -5.34
C SER A 2 5.93 29.24 -4.67
N GLN A 3 6.81 30.05 -5.26
CA GLN A 3 8.15 30.29 -4.70
C GLN A 3 8.08 30.96 -3.31
N ASN A 4 7.05 31.75 -3.10
CA ASN A 4 6.79 32.42 -1.80
C ASN A 4 6.33 31.41 -0.72
N ASP A 5 5.47 30.45 -1.07
CA ASP A 5 5.02 29.39 -0.16
C ASP A 5 6.16 28.45 0.22
N LEU A 6 7.02 28.14 -0.76
CA LEU A 6 8.22 27.33 -0.55
C LEU A 6 9.19 28.01 0.42
N ARG A 7 9.36 29.34 0.30
CA ARG A 7 10.19 30.12 1.21
C ARG A 7 9.60 30.15 2.63
N LYS A 8 8.27 30.34 2.75
CA LYS A 8 7.58 30.30 4.06
C LYS A 8 7.73 28.93 4.72
N LEU A 9 7.57 27.87 3.95
CA LEU A 9 7.76 26.50 4.45
C LEU A 9 9.21 26.26 4.88
N ALA A 10 10.19 26.73 4.10
CA ALA A 10 11.60 26.63 4.46
C ALA A 10 11.92 27.36 5.77
N ILE A 11 11.38 28.56 5.97
CA ILE A 11 11.52 29.31 7.23
C ILE A 11 10.88 28.53 8.38
N LYS A 12 9.68 27.98 8.19
CA LYS A 12 8.99 27.22 9.25
C LYS A 12 9.79 25.97 9.64
N LEU A 13 10.29 25.21 8.68
CA LEU A 13 11.13 24.04 8.95
C LEU A 13 12.45 24.42 9.60
N PHE A 14 13.07 25.51 9.17
CA PHE A 14 14.30 26.03 9.75
C PHE A 14 14.09 26.48 11.20
N MET A 15 13.02 27.23 11.49
CA MET A 15 12.71 27.63 12.87
C MET A 15 12.45 26.42 13.76
N THR A 16 11.75 25.42 13.25
CA THR A 16 11.52 24.17 13.98
C THR A 16 12.82 23.41 14.23
N TYR A 17 13.71 23.36 13.25
CA TYR A 17 15.06 22.83 13.43
C TYR A 17 15.82 23.58 14.54
N GLN A 18 15.80 24.90 14.52
CA GLN A 18 16.48 25.74 15.50
C GLN A 18 15.94 25.54 16.93
N VAL A 19 14.62 25.56 17.09
CA VAL A 19 13.97 25.35 18.40
C VAL A 19 14.35 24.00 19.01
N ASN A 20 14.56 22.97 18.19
CA ASN A 20 14.93 21.65 18.67
C ASN A 20 16.44 21.45 18.84
N SER A 21 17.28 22.16 18.10
CA SER A 21 18.74 21.98 18.12
C SER A 21 19.47 22.94 19.05
N LEU A 22 19.04 24.20 19.14
CA LEU A 22 19.72 25.21 19.97
C LEU A 22 19.80 24.86 21.46
N PRO A 23 18.75 24.30 22.11
CA PRO A 23 18.83 23.93 23.53
C PRO A 23 19.92 22.89 23.85
N ALA A 24 20.31 22.12 22.83
CA ALA A 24 21.36 21.13 23.00
C ALA A 24 22.78 21.70 22.92
N LEU A 25 22.92 22.94 22.48
CA LEU A 25 24.25 23.55 22.30
C LEU A 25 24.98 23.74 23.64
N ALA A 26 24.30 24.20 24.66
CA ALA A 26 24.89 24.41 25.98
C ALA A 26 25.36 23.07 26.63
N PRO A 27 24.53 22.00 26.68
CA PRO A 27 24.99 20.69 27.10
C PRO A 27 26.14 20.14 26.25
N LEU A 28 26.12 20.39 24.93
CA LEU A 28 27.20 19.96 24.05
C LEU A 28 28.53 20.64 24.39
N VAL A 29 28.51 21.96 24.51
CA VAL A 29 29.70 22.74 24.88
C VAL A 29 30.26 22.30 26.24
N TYR A 30 29.37 22.13 27.23
CA TYR A 30 29.73 21.66 28.57
C TYR A 30 30.35 20.25 28.53
N MET A 31 29.71 19.33 27.83
CA MET A 31 30.25 17.98 27.66
C MET A 31 31.58 17.93 26.91
N MET A 32 31.68 18.75 25.86
CA MET A 32 32.94 18.86 25.11
C MET A 32 34.08 19.33 26.02
N GLY A 33 33.83 20.33 26.87
CA GLY A 33 34.79 20.77 27.87
C GLY A 33 35.23 19.65 28.80
N LEU A 34 34.28 18.94 29.39
CA LEU A 34 34.58 17.81 30.30
C LEU A 34 35.37 16.69 29.63
N VAL A 35 34.95 16.23 28.46
CA VAL A 35 35.56 15.09 27.78
C VAL A 35 36.93 15.44 27.18
N THR A 36 37.11 16.70 26.73
CA THR A 36 38.39 17.17 26.21
C THR A 36 39.39 17.52 27.33
N GLY A 37 38.95 17.56 28.59
CA GLY A 37 39.78 17.93 29.73
C GLY A 37 40.18 19.41 29.68
N LEU A 38 39.28 20.24 29.22
CA LEU A 38 39.40 21.69 29.30
C LEU A 38 38.89 22.16 30.66
N GLU A 39 39.59 23.12 31.24
CA GLU A 39 39.09 23.85 32.39
C GLU A 39 37.88 24.69 32.01
N THR A 40 37.06 25.05 32.96
CA THR A 40 35.84 25.84 32.73
C THR A 40 36.17 27.13 31.97
N GLU A 41 37.23 27.82 32.34
CA GLU A 41 37.72 29.02 31.65
C GLU A 41 38.12 28.76 30.23
N GLN A 42 38.89 27.69 29.96
CA GLN A 42 39.29 27.25 28.61
C GLN A 42 38.09 26.90 27.77
N THR A 43 37.09 26.24 28.36
CA THR A 43 35.83 25.89 27.69
C THR A 43 35.05 27.16 27.31
N LEU A 44 34.97 28.13 28.20
CA LEU A 44 34.32 29.42 27.93
C LEU A 44 35.06 30.21 26.85
N ILE A 45 36.39 30.25 26.89
CA ILE A 45 37.23 30.91 25.87
C ILE A 45 37.00 30.23 24.52
N THR A 46 37.04 28.89 24.46
CA THR A 46 36.75 28.13 23.24
C THR A 46 35.36 28.48 22.68
N ALA A 47 34.35 28.49 23.55
CA ALA A 47 33.00 28.87 23.17
C ALA A 47 32.93 30.32 22.65
N ALA A 48 33.57 31.23 23.36
CA ALA A 48 33.57 32.67 23.02
C ALA A 48 34.21 32.99 21.65
N TYR A 49 35.26 32.25 21.25
CA TYR A 49 35.90 32.44 19.96
C TYR A 49 35.27 31.65 18.82
N VAL A 50 34.82 30.40 19.09
CA VAL A 50 34.35 29.51 18.02
C VAL A 50 32.85 29.69 17.74
N LEU A 51 31.99 29.86 18.78
CA LEU A 51 30.56 29.92 18.59
C LEU A 51 30.09 31.16 17.79
N PRO A 52 30.65 32.35 17.94
CA PRO A 52 30.24 33.50 17.12
C PRO A 52 30.46 33.32 15.61
N VAL A 53 31.37 32.43 15.24
CA VAL A 53 31.64 32.10 13.83
C VAL A 53 30.81 30.90 13.39
N THR A 54 30.74 29.86 14.23
CA THR A 54 30.08 28.59 13.87
C THR A 54 28.57 28.69 13.95
N ILE A 55 27.99 29.42 14.89
CA ILE A 55 26.53 29.55 15.00
C ILE A 55 25.93 30.24 13.76
N PRO A 56 26.35 31.42 13.33
CA PRO A 56 25.77 32.04 12.14
C PRO A 56 25.95 31.21 10.87
N THR A 57 27.10 30.57 10.71
CA THR A 57 27.40 29.80 9.50
C THR A 57 26.80 28.40 9.56
N MET A 58 27.17 27.59 10.56
CA MET A 58 26.86 26.17 10.63
C MET A 58 25.50 25.88 11.28
N ALA A 59 25.01 26.75 12.16
CA ALA A 59 23.70 26.56 12.77
C ALA A 59 22.59 27.37 12.08
N ALA A 60 22.89 28.44 11.34
CA ALA A 60 21.87 29.27 10.70
C ALA A 60 21.91 29.19 9.17
N VAL A 61 22.93 29.74 8.52
CA VAL A 61 22.92 29.93 7.06
C VAL A 61 22.92 28.59 6.32
N VAL A 62 23.86 27.72 6.63
CA VAL A 62 24.02 26.44 5.91
C VAL A 62 22.81 25.49 6.12
N PRO A 63 22.26 25.31 7.35
CA PRO A 63 21.03 24.58 7.55
C PRO A 63 19.85 25.12 6.77
N PHE A 64 19.67 26.44 6.75
CA PHE A 64 18.61 27.06 5.97
C PHE A 64 18.72 26.74 4.49
N LEU A 65 19.93 26.85 3.91
CA LEU A 65 20.19 26.54 2.51
C LEU A 65 19.92 25.06 2.21
N PHE A 66 20.34 24.14 3.09
CA PHE A 66 20.10 22.71 2.93
C PHE A 66 18.61 22.35 2.98
N ILE A 67 17.86 22.98 3.88
CA ILE A 67 16.41 22.85 3.96
C ILE A 67 15.77 23.39 2.69
N TYR A 68 16.13 24.60 2.29
CA TYR A 68 15.58 25.25 1.10
C TYR A 68 15.82 24.43 -0.17
N TRP A 69 17.06 23.94 -0.39
CA TRP A 69 17.39 23.11 -1.54
C TRP A 69 16.66 21.76 -1.52
N SER A 70 16.50 21.17 -0.33
CA SER A 70 15.74 19.92 -0.18
C SER A 70 14.28 20.07 -0.56
N LEU A 71 13.68 21.19 -0.14
CA LEU A 71 12.31 21.56 -0.51
C LEU A 71 12.19 21.84 -2.00
N ARG A 72 13.07 22.70 -2.52
CA ARG A 72 13.07 23.05 -3.94
C ARG A 72 13.14 21.81 -4.83
N ASP A 73 14.04 20.87 -4.51
CA ASP A 73 14.18 19.62 -5.26
C ASP A 73 12.92 18.76 -5.22
N ALA A 74 12.25 18.70 -4.07
CA ALA A 74 11.06 17.88 -3.89
C ALA A 74 9.78 18.46 -4.53
N PHE A 75 9.65 19.79 -4.51
CA PHE A 75 8.46 20.47 -5.03
C PHE A 75 8.59 20.99 -6.47
N THR A 76 9.78 20.92 -7.07
CA THR A 76 9.96 21.26 -8.48
C THR A 76 9.36 20.15 -9.35
N ASP A 77 8.42 20.53 -10.21
CA ASP A 77 7.83 19.62 -11.18
C ASP A 77 8.87 19.31 -12.27
N ARG A 78 9.06 18.02 -12.52
CA ARG A 78 9.95 17.51 -13.56
C ARG A 78 9.12 16.93 -14.69
N ALA A 79 9.57 17.10 -15.93
CA ALA A 79 8.90 16.47 -17.06
C ALA A 79 8.82 14.94 -16.88
N GLY A 80 7.61 14.40 -16.92
CA GLY A 80 7.34 12.97 -16.71
C GLY A 80 7.20 12.53 -15.24
N ASP A 81 7.05 13.46 -14.31
CA ASP A 81 6.76 13.12 -12.92
C ASP A 81 5.34 12.57 -12.75
N THR A 82 5.24 11.41 -12.13
CA THR A 82 3.95 10.92 -11.64
C THR A 82 3.66 11.48 -10.25
N PRO A 83 2.38 11.62 -9.87
CA PRO A 83 1.98 12.05 -8.53
C PRO A 83 2.63 11.23 -7.41
N GLU A 84 2.82 9.91 -7.65
CA GLU A 84 3.45 8.98 -6.72
C GLU A 84 4.93 9.34 -6.48
N ARG A 85 5.68 9.63 -7.55
CA ARG A 85 7.10 10.04 -7.45
C ARG A 85 7.26 11.37 -6.73
N LYS A 86 6.32 12.29 -6.96
CA LYS A 86 6.30 13.58 -6.27
C LYS A 86 6.03 13.39 -4.78
N LEU A 87 5.06 12.54 -4.42
CA LEU A 87 4.76 12.19 -3.02
C LEU A 87 5.99 11.53 -2.36
N GLU A 88 6.63 10.59 -3.04
CA GLU A 88 7.84 9.93 -2.53
C GLU A 88 8.98 10.93 -2.26
N ARG A 89 9.17 11.92 -3.14
CA ARG A 89 10.17 12.99 -2.92
C ARG A 89 9.83 13.87 -1.73
N ILE A 90 8.54 14.18 -1.55
CA ILE A 90 8.08 14.96 -0.39
C ILE A 90 8.33 14.19 0.91
N LEU A 91 8.00 12.91 0.94
CA LEU A 91 8.23 12.05 2.11
C LEU A 91 9.72 11.82 2.42
N LYS A 92 10.60 11.95 1.42
CA LYS A 92 12.05 11.84 1.60
C LYS A 92 12.73 13.13 2.08
N ILE A 93 12.00 14.27 2.17
CA ILE A 93 12.59 15.56 2.60
C ILE A 93 13.25 15.45 3.98
N PRO A 94 12.59 14.94 5.05
CA PRO A 94 13.19 14.89 6.38
C PRO A 94 14.51 14.13 6.39
N ARG A 95 14.58 13.00 5.69
CA ARG A 95 15.79 12.20 5.59
C ARG A 95 16.92 12.90 4.83
N ARG A 96 16.60 13.63 3.75
CA ARG A 96 17.61 14.39 3.00
C ARG A 96 18.21 15.50 3.85
N ILE A 97 17.36 16.14 4.65
CA ILE A 97 17.80 17.14 5.62
C ILE A 97 18.68 16.46 6.67
N GLU A 98 18.26 15.33 7.22
CA GLU A 98 19.00 14.53 8.18
C GLU A 98 20.43 14.26 7.73
N LEU A 99 20.60 13.61 6.61
CA LEU A 99 21.92 13.24 6.09
C LEU A 99 22.85 14.45 5.90
N ARG A 100 22.31 15.57 5.45
CA ARG A 100 23.10 16.80 5.28
C ARG A 100 23.48 17.43 6.61
N MET A 101 22.58 17.37 7.60
CA MET A 101 22.82 17.94 8.93
C MET A 101 23.78 17.08 9.75
N VAL A 102 23.77 15.76 9.61
CA VAL A 102 24.79 14.88 10.21
C VAL A 102 26.18 15.28 9.69
N GLY A 103 26.35 15.41 8.38
CA GLY A 103 27.62 15.87 7.81
C GLY A 103 28.05 17.25 8.33
N LEU A 104 27.10 18.16 8.45
CA LEU A 104 27.35 19.51 8.96
C LEU A 104 27.75 19.51 10.44
N SER A 105 27.10 18.66 11.26
CA SER A 105 27.43 18.53 12.68
C SER A 105 28.84 17.98 12.90
N VAL A 106 29.25 16.98 12.12
CA VAL A 106 30.63 16.46 12.13
C VAL A 106 31.62 17.57 11.79
N PHE A 107 31.35 18.31 10.73
CA PHE A 107 32.25 19.39 10.29
C PHE A 107 32.32 20.54 11.32
N GLY A 108 31.17 20.95 11.88
CA GLY A 108 31.12 21.98 12.91
C GLY A 108 31.89 21.58 14.18
N THR A 109 31.81 20.31 14.55
CA THR A 109 32.53 19.79 15.73
C THR A 109 34.02 19.63 15.50
N LEU A 110 34.40 19.25 14.28
CA LEU A 110 35.83 19.24 13.90
C LEU A 110 36.43 20.63 14.07
N ILE A 111 35.73 21.67 13.63
CA ILE A 111 36.19 23.05 13.83
C ILE A 111 36.27 23.39 15.33
N TYR A 112 35.20 23.10 16.09
CA TYR A 112 35.15 23.38 17.53
C TYR A 112 36.24 22.65 18.31
N ALA A 113 36.45 21.38 18.05
CA ALA A 113 37.44 20.55 18.77
C ALA A 113 38.89 20.84 18.33
N SER A 114 39.10 21.36 17.11
CA SER A 114 40.44 21.75 16.63
C SER A 114 40.96 23.00 17.33
N PHE A 115 40.11 23.92 17.72
CA PHE A 115 40.54 25.16 18.39
C PHE A 115 41.29 24.91 19.70
N PRO A 116 40.81 24.09 20.65
CA PRO A 116 41.57 23.77 21.87
C PRO A 116 42.88 23.04 21.62
N ALA A 117 42.90 22.15 20.60
CA ALA A 117 44.13 21.45 20.23
C ALA A 117 45.24 22.45 19.78
N PHE A 118 44.86 23.47 18.98
CA PHE A 118 45.80 24.48 18.53
C PHE A 118 46.12 25.55 19.56
N TYR A 119 45.09 26.10 20.23
CA TYR A 119 45.23 27.29 21.07
C TYR A 119 45.82 26.95 22.46
N PHE A 120 45.39 25.82 23.05
CA PHE A 120 45.83 25.39 24.37
C PHE A 120 46.90 24.26 24.31
N GLY A 121 47.35 23.88 23.12
CA GLY A 121 48.35 22.81 22.96
C GLY A 121 47.88 21.44 23.42
N LYS A 122 46.57 21.18 23.38
CA LYS A 122 46.02 19.88 23.77
C LYS A 122 46.29 18.81 22.70
N SER A 123 46.28 17.55 23.08
CA SER A 123 46.51 16.42 22.18
C SER A 123 45.50 16.42 21.01
N PHE A 124 45.98 16.19 19.81
CA PHE A 124 45.15 16.15 18.60
C PHE A 124 44.13 14.98 18.57
N TRP A 125 44.33 13.96 19.43
CA TRP A 125 43.37 12.89 19.63
C TRP A 125 42.03 13.32 20.23
N ILE A 126 41.97 14.54 20.79
CA ILE A 126 40.74 15.15 21.26
C ILE A 126 39.73 15.33 20.10
N VAL A 127 40.23 15.66 18.91
CA VAL A 127 39.38 16.03 17.76
C VAL A 127 38.49 14.88 17.28
N PRO A 128 39.03 13.68 16.94
CA PRO A 128 38.17 12.56 16.53
C PRO A 128 37.26 12.08 17.66
N TRP A 129 37.73 12.11 18.91
CA TRP A 129 36.93 11.70 20.07
C TRP A 129 35.75 12.63 20.31
N ALA A 130 35.98 13.92 20.37
CA ALA A 130 34.97 14.95 20.51
C ALA A 130 33.95 14.94 19.35
N SER A 131 34.44 14.72 18.14
CA SER A 131 33.58 14.59 16.94
C SER A 131 32.68 13.37 17.04
N GLY A 132 33.19 12.22 17.50
CA GLY A 132 32.39 11.02 17.72
C GLY A 132 31.27 11.21 18.74
N LEU A 133 31.58 11.86 19.87
CA LEU A 133 30.60 12.16 20.92
C LEU A 133 29.53 13.14 20.44
N SER A 134 29.89 14.14 19.66
CA SER A 134 28.90 15.09 19.13
C SER A 134 27.98 14.45 18.09
N VAL A 135 28.49 13.52 17.28
CA VAL A 135 27.66 12.74 16.38
C VAL A 135 26.63 11.92 17.17
N LEU A 136 27.05 11.26 18.25
CA LEU A 136 26.14 10.54 19.14
C LEU A 136 25.07 11.46 19.72
N GLN A 137 25.45 12.61 20.26
CA GLN A 137 24.51 13.59 20.80
C GLN A 137 23.56 14.14 19.72
N PHE A 138 24.09 14.42 18.54
CA PHE A 138 23.26 14.86 17.42
C PHE A 138 22.26 13.78 16.99
N MET A 139 22.68 12.52 16.98
CA MET A 139 21.77 11.40 16.69
C MET A 139 20.61 11.30 17.69
N LEU A 140 20.85 11.58 18.98
CA LEU A 140 19.80 11.62 20.00
C LEU A 140 18.77 12.73 19.71
N LEU A 141 19.23 13.90 19.32
CA LEU A 141 18.36 15.03 19.00
C LEU A 141 17.61 14.84 17.68
N TRP A 142 18.25 14.15 16.75
CA TRP A 142 17.74 14.04 15.40
C TRP A 142 16.38 13.34 15.33
N ILE A 143 16.13 12.38 16.20
CA ILE A 143 14.82 11.71 16.28
C ILE A 143 13.71 12.75 16.51
N ASN A 144 13.92 13.68 17.45
CA ASN A 144 12.98 14.75 17.75
C ASN A 144 12.82 15.75 16.59
N ILE A 145 13.94 16.12 15.97
CA ILE A 145 13.96 17.05 14.83
C ILE A 145 13.18 16.44 13.68
N ARG A 146 13.48 15.19 13.35
CA ARG A 146 12.83 14.46 12.26
C ARG A 146 11.32 14.40 12.42
N LEU A 147 10.83 13.96 13.58
CA LEU A 147 9.39 13.88 13.85
C LEU A 147 8.71 15.25 13.70
N SER A 148 9.38 16.32 14.15
CA SER A 148 8.87 17.67 14.00
C SER A 148 8.83 18.14 12.55
N LEU A 149 9.83 17.79 11.75
CA LEU A 149 9.87 18.10 10.32
C LEU A 149 8.80 17.31 9.54
N GLU A 150 8.61 16.04 9.88
CA GLU A 150 7.57 15.19 9.28
C GLU A 150 6.18 15.77 9.54
N GLN A 151 5.88 16.22 10.77
CA GLN A 151 4.61 16.86 11.11
C GLN A 151 4.32 18.12 10.27
N ILE A 152 5.34 18.93 10.00
CA ILE A 152 5.18 20.14 9.18
C ILE A 152 4.98 19.81 7.71
N ILE A 153 5.59 18.74 7.22
CA ILE A 153 5.51 18.30 5.83
C ILE A 153 4.21 17.51 5.59
N ALA A 154 3.65 16.86 6.62
CA ALA A 154 2.47 16.02 6.52
C ALA A 154 1.30 16.63 5.74
N PRO A 155 0.88 17.90 5.95
CA PRO A 155 -0.22 18.49 5.18
C PRO A 155 0.05 18.54 3.67
N TYR A 156 1.29 18.76 3.26
CA TYR A 156 1.68 18.79 1.86
C TYR A 156 1.73 17.38 1.25
N ALA A 157 2.15 16.40 2.05
CA ALA A 157 2.11 15.00 1.66
C ALA A 157 0.66 14.52 1.50
N VAL A 158 -0.24 14.89 2.43
CA VAL A 158 -1.68 14.58 2.35
C VAL A 158 -2.32 15.24 1.12
N ALA A 159 -1.99 16.50 0.83
CA ALA A 159 -2.50 17.18 -0.36
C ALA A 159 -2.06 16.47 -1.66
N GLN A 160 -0.82 15.99 -1.72
CA GLN A 160 -0.33 15.21 -2.86
C GLN A 160 -0.93 13.80 -2.89
N PHE A 161 -1.13 13.18 -1.74
CA PHE A 161 -1.77 11.88 -1.59
C PHE A 161 -3.19 11.84 -2.14
N ARG A 162 -3.95 12.91 -1.92
CA ARG A 162 -5.32 13.07 -2.47
C ARG A 162 -5.36 13.12 -4.01
N GLN A 163 -4.22 13.41 -4.66
CA GLN A 163 -4.10 13.46 -6.13
C GLN A 163 -3.68 12.12 -6.74
N LEU A 164 -3.47 11.09 -5.93
CA LEU A 164 -3.07 9.78 -6.43
C LEU A 164 -4.24 9.07 -7.11
N SER A 165 -4.00 8.58 -8.31
CA SER A 165 -4.94 7.73 -9.04
C SER A 165 -4.91 6.28 -8.56
N SER A 166 -3.76 5.81 -8.09
CA SER A 166 -3.58 4.50 -7.49
C SER A 166 -2.87 4.65 -6.14
N TYR A 167 -3.50 4.21 -5.07
CA TYR A 167 -2.91 4.24 -3.73
C TYR A 167 -1.85 3.15 -3.55
N SER A 168 -0.94 3.01 -4.50
CA SER A 168 0.20 2.11 -4.44
C SER A 168 1.49 2.94 -4.36
N LEU A 169 1.93 3.23 -3.15
CA LEU A 169 3.30 3.61 -2.93
C LEU A 169 4.14 2.32 -3.03
N GLN A 170 4.84 2.15 -4.14
CA GLN A 170 5.94 1.20 -4.18
C GLN A 170 7.06 1.79 -3.31
N GLY A 171 6.97 1.51 -2.02
CA GLY A 171 8.01 1.89 -1.08
C GLY A 171 9.28 1.11 -1.41
N SER A 172 10.11 1.68 -2.29
CA SER A 172 11.50 1.26 -2.36
C SER A 172 12.14 1.57 -1.01
N GLY A 173 12.15 0.55 -0.19
CA GLY A 173 12.89 0.32 1.01
C GLY A 173 13.72 1.48 1.57
N LEU A 174 13.17 2.21 2.50
CA LEU A 174 13.91 2.80 3.59
C LEU A 174 13.80 1.84 4.77
N TYR A 175 14.80 1.03 4.97
CA TYR A 175 14.89 0.03 6.05
C TYR A 175 14.66 0.60 7.47
N TRP A 176 14.73 1.90 7.64
CA TRP A 176 14.71 2.60 8.93
C TRP A 176 13.40 3.30 9.27
N THR A 177 12.37 3.26 8.40
CA THR A 177 11.12 4.00 8.62
C THR A 177 10.03 3.18 9.28
N ARG A 178 10.14 1.85 9.22
CA ARG A 178 9.18 0.97 9.87
C ARG A 178 9.39 0.97 11.37
N GLN A 179 8.32 1.12 12.13
CA GLN A 179 8.32 1.11 13.60
C GLN A 179 8.99 -0.13 14.17
N LYS A 180 8.82 -1.27 13.51
CA LYS A 180 9.48 -2.53 13.82
C LYS A 180 11.01 -2.39 13.94
N TRP A 181 11.62 -1.54 13.12
CA TRP A 181 13.06 -1.28 13.14
C TRP A 181 13.41 0.04 13.82
N TYR A 182 12.57 1.06 13.63
CA TYR A 182 12.82 2.39 14.14
C TYR A 182 12.71 2.48 15.66
N LEU A 183 11.71 1.81 16.27
CA LEU A 183 11.57 1.78 17.73
C LEU A 183 12.77 1.12 18.43
N PRO A 184 13.16 -0.14 18.06
CA PRO A 184 14.36 -0.76 18.63
C PRO A 184 15.63 0.04 18.35
N TYR A 185 15.75 0.61 17.15
CA TYR A 185 16.86 1.49 16.80
C TYR A 185 16.91 2.74 17.67
N ALA A 186 15.78 3.45 17.81
CA ALA A 186 15.70 4.65 18.64
C ALA A 186 16.04 4.33 20.10
N PHE A 187 15.46 3.27 20.65
CA PHE A 187 15.74 2.79 22.02
C PHE A 187 17.20 2.36 22.17
N GLY A 188 17.68 1.51 21.27
CA GLY A 188 19.07 1.04 21.28
C GLY A 188 20.05 2.19 21.14
N LEU A 189 19.78 3.13 20.24
CA LEU A 189 20.58 4.33 20.07
C LEU A 189 20.61 5.17 21.35
N TYR A 190 19.45 5.41 21.99
CA TYR A 190 19.38 6.14 23.25
C TYR A 190 20.21 5.46 24.33
N VAL A 191 20.06 4.15 24.50
CA VAL A 191 20.83 3.38 25.49
C VAL A 191 22.33 3.44 25.19
N ILE A 192 22.74 3.16 23.97
CA ILE A 192 24.15 3.18 23.57
C ILE A 192 24.74 4.58 23.73
N CYS A 193 24.06 5.61 23.24
CA CYS A 193 24.51 6.99 23.36
C CYS A 193 24.61 7.43 24.82
N THR A 194 23.60 7.10 25.63
CA THR A 194 23.58 7.42 27.06
C THR A 194 24.75 6.77 27.79
N LEU A 195 24.94 5.46 27.60
CA LEU A 195 26.04 4.71 28.22
C LEU A 195 27.40 5.23 27.74
N THR A 196 27.55 5.47 26.44
CA THR A 196 28.83 5.95 25.87
C THR A 196 29.15 7.37 26.37
N LEU A 197 28.17 8.27 26.42
CA LEU A 197 28.36 9.62 26.91
C LEU A 197 28.70 9.63 28.40
N MET A 198 27.94 8.89 29.21
CA MET A 198 28.20 8.79 30.64
C MET A 198 29.58 8.13 30.92
N ALA A 199 29.89 7.03 30.23
CA ALA A 199 31.19 6.36 30.38
C ALA A 199 32.36 7.27 29.95
N SER A 200 32.17 8.08 28.90
CA SER A 200 33.21 9.01 28.43
C SER A 200 33.49 10.12 29.42
N VAL A 201 32.45 10.70 30.01
CA VAL A 201 32.60 11.73 31.06
C VAL A 201 33.19 11.13 32.31
N ALA A 202 32.66 10.00 32.80
CA ALA A 202 33.15 9.33 33.99
C ALA A 202 34.60 8.87 33.81
N GLY A 203 34.90 8.23 32.66
CA GLY A 203 36.25 7.76 32.37
C GLY A 203 37.27 8.88 32.32
N LYS A 204 36.92 10.01 31.69
CA LYS A 204 37.84 11.16 31.61
C LYS A 204 38.07 11.82 32.95
N LEU A 205 37.03 12.05 33.75
CA LEU A 205 37.15 12.58 35.10
C LEU A 205 37.94 11.66 35.99
N SER A 206 37.66 10.35 35.95
CA SER A 206 38.43 9.36 36.70
C SER A 206 39.89 9.35 36.30
N TYR A 207 40.17 9.34 34.98
CA TYR A 207 41.54 9.36 34.47
C TYR A 207 42.31 10.61 34.94
N SER A 208 41.73 11.80 34.79
CA SER A 208 42.38 13.04 35.22
C SER A 208 42.61 13.12 36.72
N THR A 209 41.68 12.62 37.54
CA THR A 209 41.82 12.58 39.00
C THR A 209 42.92 11.61 39.44
N PHE A 210 42.95 10.43 38.83
CA PHE A 210 44.02 9.46 39.12
C PHE A 210 45.37 9.89 38.58
N GLU A 211 45.45 10.52 37.40
CA GLU A 211 46.67 11.10 36.86
C GLU A 211 47.25 12.15 37.81
N ALA A 212 46.39 13.07 38.30
CA ALA A 212 46.77 14.06 39.30
C ALA A 212 47.20 13.43 40.61
N PHE A 213 46.50 12.38 41.07
CA PHE A 213 46.86 11.61 42.24
C PHE A 213 48.26 10.99 42.11
N PHE A 214 48.54 10.28 41.01
CA PHE A 214 49.84 9.65 40.78
C PHE A 214 50.94 10.68 40.57
N ALA A 215 50.68 11.83 39.96
CA ALA A 215 51.65 12.92 39.82
C ALA A 215 52.04 13.59 41.15
N GLN A 216 51.14 13.57 42.14
CA GLN A 216 51.33 14.18 43.45
C GLN A 216 51.70 13.14 44.53
N LEU A 217 51.80 11.87 44.17
CA LEU A 217 52.01 10.79 45.14
C LEU A 217 53.45 10.79 45.69
N HIS A 218 53.60 11.25 46.93
CA HIS A 218 54.85 11.26 47.67
C HIS A 218 54.72 10.46 48.99
N ALA A 219 53.84 9.46 49.01
CA ALA A 219 53.56 8.71 50.21
C ALA A 219 54.77 7.86 50.64
N GLN A 220 55.22 8.07 51.88
CA GLN A 220 56.32 7.28 52.50
C GLN A 220 55.80 6.14 53.38
N SER A 221 54.48 6.11 53.65
CA SER A 221 53.88 5.05 54.47
C SER A 221 52.55 4.53 53.81
N LEU A 222 52.19 3.30 54.18
CA LEU A 222 50.94 2.69 53.72
C LEU A 222 49.69 3.47 54.18
N THR A 223 49.74 4.03 55.35
CA THR A 223 48.66 4.85 55.94
C THR A 223 48.49 6.19 55.23
N GLU A 224 49.56 6.84 54.84
CA GLU A 224 49.50 8.06 54.00
C GLU A 224 48.95 7.76 52.60
N PHE A 225 49.36 6.65 52.01
CA PHE A 225 48.81 6.22 50.74
C PHE A 225 47.32 5.96 50.84
N GLU A 226 46.84 5.22 51.86
CA GLU A 226 45.41 4.95 52.08
C GLU A 226 44.61 6.22 52.29
N THR A 227 45.11 7.15 53.10
CA THR A 227 44.42 8.45 53.34
C THR A 227 44.38 9.32 52.10
N ALA A 228 45.48 9.39 51.35
CA ALA A 228 45.54 10.11 50.06
C ALA A 228 44.63 9.46 49.02
N LEU A 229 44.57 8.16 48.96
CA LEU A 229 43.65 7.44 48.03
C LEU A 229 42.20 7.65 48.44
N ARG A 230 41.84 7.60 49.70
CA ARG A 230 40.49 7.86 50.19
C ARG A 230 40.06 9.30 49.92
N SER A 231 40.93 10.30 50.12
CA SER A 231 40.63 11.70 49.81
C SER A 231 40.43 11.89 48.31
N THR A 232 41.28 11.28 47.49
CA THR A 232 41.15 11.32 46.01
C THR A 232 39.86 10.67 45.52
N LEU A 233 39.51 9.50 46.11
CA LEU A 233 38.22 8.85 45.80
C LEU A 233 37.03 9.70 46.21
N SER A 234 37.08 10.37 47.37
CA SER A 234 36.01 11.27 47.78
C SER A 234 35.91 12.50 46.89
N THR A 235 37.03 13.03 46.45
CA THR A 235 37.06 14.15 45.46
C THR A 235 36.51 13.69 44.13
N LEU A 236 36.94 12.52 43.63
CA LEU A 236 36.41 11.94 42.39
C LEU A 236 34.87 11.78 42.44
N VAL A 237 34.36 11.22 43.54
CA VAL A 237 32.91 11.05 43.71
C VAL A 237 32.21 12.40 43.67
N ASN A 238 32.73 13.39 44.43
CA ASN A 238 32.15 14.72 44.44
C ASN A 238 32.21 15.41 43.08
N ASP A 239 33.31 15.31 42.37
CA ASP A 239 33.50 15.89 41.05
C ASP A 239 32.64 15.20 39.99
N LEU A 240 32.30 13.91 40.16
CA LEU A 240 31.41 13.16 39.29
C LEU A 240 29.92 13.50 39.51
N VAL A 241 29.50 13.84 40.73
CA VAL A 241 28.09 14.02 41.08
C VAL A 241 27.43 15.12 40.20
N VAL A 242 28.04 16.26 40.08
CA VAL A 242 27.44 17.41 39.35
C VAL A 242 27.43 17.11 37.84
N PRO A 243 28.53 16.75 37.15
CA PRO A 243 28.49 16.45 35.75
C PRO A 243 27.55 15.30 35.40
N MET A 244 27.56 14.23 36.19
CA MET A 244 26.73 13.06 35.96
C MET A 244 25.25 13.35 36.18
N SER A 245 24.91 14.14 37.22
CA SER A 245 23.53 14.52 37.46
C SER A 245 22.99 15.47 36.37
N LEU A 246 23.79 16.43 35.93
CA LEU A 246 23.41 17.35 34.85
C LEU A 246 23.26 16.60 33.52
N LEU A 247 24.22 15.73 33.20
CA LEU A 247 24.15 14.90 31.99
C LEU A 247 22.97 13.92 32.07
N GLY A 248 22.80 13.25 33.20
CA GLY A 248 21.68 12.34 33.42
C GLY A 248 20.32 13.05 33.29
N LEU A 249 20.19 14.24 33.87
CA LEU A 249 18.97 15.05 33.75
C LEU A 249 18.71 15.47 32.29
N TYR A 250 19.74 15.93 31.58
CA TYR A 250 19.65 16.29 30.18
C TYR A 250 19.22 15.07 29.31
N LEU A 251 19.85 13.93 29.51
CA LEU A 251 19.53 12.70 28.77
C LEU A 251 18.10 12.21 29.10
N LEU A 252 17.69 12.32 30.37
CA LEU A 252 16.34 11.97 30.79
C LEU A 252 15.29 12.88 30.15
N ILE A 253 15.53 14.19 30.15
CA ILE A 253 14.62 15.17 29.52
C ILE A 253 14.53 14.91 28.01
N THR A 254 15.67 14.71 27.36
CA THR A 254 15.67 14.45 25.89
C THR A 254 14.97 13.14 25.56
N ALA A 255 15.16 12.07 26.36
CA ALA A 255 14.48 10.80 26.20
C ALA A 255 12.96 10.94 26.42
N ALA A 256 12.56 11.65 27.48
CA ALA A 256 11.14 11.89 27.78
C ALA A 256 10.45 12.70 26.67
N VAL A 257 11.09 13.76 26.18
CA VAL A 257 10.59 14.56 25.06
C VAL A 257 10.48 13.73 23.80
N CYS A 258 11.49 12.89 23.52
CA CYS A 258 11.48 11.99 22.36
C CYS A 258 10.34 10.97 22.46
N ALA A 259 10.20 10.33 23.61
CA ALA A 259 9.13 9.35 23.86
C ALA A 259 7.74 9.98 23.73
N TRP A 260 7.55 11.17 24.33
CA TRP A 260 6.29 11.92 24.23
C TRP A 260 5.96 12.30 22.78
N ARG A 261 6.95 12.83 22.04
CA ARG A 261 6.75 13.19 20.64
C ARG A 261 6.46 11.99 19.76
N LEU A 262 7.17 10.89 19.98
CA LEU A 262 6.95 9.65 19.23
C LEU A 262 5.54 9.10 19.51
N ALA A 263 5.14 9.05 20.79
CA ALA A 263 3.80 8.64 21.18
C ALA A 263 2.73 9.56 20.58
N SER A 264 2.95 10.89 20.63
CA SER A 264 2.03 11.86 20.04
C SER A 264 1.95 11.73 18.52
N TYR A 265 3.08 11.48 17.84
CA TYR A 265 3.12 11.25 16.42
C TYR A 265 2.30 10.01 16.03
N GLN A 266 2.48 8.90 16.75
CA GLN A 266 1.73 7.66 16.54
C GLN A 266 0.24 7.84 16.82
N SER A 267 -0.09 8.50 17.95
CA SER A 267 -1.47 8.79 18.34
C SER A 267 -2.18 9.65 17.29
N ASN A 268 -1.53 10.72 16.82
CA ASN A 268 -2.11 11.58 15.78
C ASN A 268 -2.35 10.83 14.47
N GLY A 269 -1.44 9.96 14.09
CA GLY A 269 -1.61 9.12 12.91
C GLY A 269 -2.76 8.13 13.06
N ALA A 270 -2.84 7.44 14.20
CA ALA A 270 -3.94 6.53 14.52
C ALA A 270 -5.29 7.26 14.56
N LEU A 271 -5.34 8.44 15.21
CA LEU A 271 -6.54 9.28 15.26
C LEU A 271 -6.97 9.76 13.86
N ALA A 272 -6.04 10.06 12.96
CA ALA A 272 -6.38 10.43 11.59
C ALA A 272 -7.04 9.27 10.84
N VAL A 273 -6.55 8.05 11.04
CA VAL A 273 -7.17 6.85 10.45
C VAL A 273 -8.52 6.57 11.11
N GLN A 274 -8.61 6.68 12.45
CA GLN A 274 -9.88 6.53 13.17
C GLN A 274 -10.94 7.50 12.65
N LYS A 275 -10.61 8.79 12.55
CA LYS A 275 -11.53 9.81 12.02
C LYS A 275 -11.98 9.51 10.60
N ALA A 276 -11.10 8.96 9.76
CA ALA A 276 -11.48 8.55 8.41
C ALA A 276 -12.50 7.40 8.43
N ILE A 277 -12.30 6.42 9.32
CA ILE A 277 -13.23 5.29 9.50
C ILE A 277 -14.57 5.77 10.08
N GLU A 278 -14.56 6.70 11.04
CA GLU A 278 -15.76 7.32 11.59
C GLU A 278 -16.52 8.13 10.53
N ALA A 279 -15.79 8.85 9.67
CA ALA A 279 -16.37 9.57 8.53
C ALA A 279 -17.03 8.60 7.53
N LEU A 280 -16.44 7.42 7.30
CA LEU A 280 -17.08 6.36 6.52
C LEU A 280 -18.37 5.88 7.20
N ALA A 281 -18.32 5.61 8.49
CA ALA A 281 -19.49 5.16 9.25
C ALA A 281 -20.64 6.18 9.27
N SER A 282 -20.32 7.47 9.19
CA SER A 282 -21.31 8.57 9.09
C SER A 282 -21.82 8.84 7.68
N GLY A 283 -21.42 8.06 6.68
CA GLY A 283 -21.87 8.21 5.29
C GLY A 283 -21.13 9.27 4.47
N SER A 284 -20.10 9.91 5.01
CA SER A 284 -19.27 10.89 4.29
C SER A 284 -17.79 10.51 4.35
N PRO A 285 -17.40 9.44 3.63
CA PRO A 285 -16.04 8.92 3.70
C PRO A 285 -15.01 9.95 3.26
N LYS A 286 -14.00 10.14 4.08
CA LYS A 286 -12.88 11.04 3.84
C LYS A 286 -11.58 10.26 3.90
N LEU A 287 -10.68 10.56 2.96
CA LEU A 287 -9.36 9.93 3.00
C LEU A 287 -8.64 10.28 4.31
N PRO A 288 -7.88 9.33 4.89
CA PRO A 288 -7.09 9.62 6.07
C PRO A 288 -6.16 10.82 5.83
N GLU A 289 -6.15 11.77 6.76
CA GLU A 289 -5.27 12.95 6.70
C GLU A 289 -3.89 12.66 7.30
N TRP A 290 -3.37 11.48 7.00
CA TRP A 290 -2.07 11.05 7.47
C TRP A 290 -1.33 10.30 6.38
N VAL A 291 -0.09 10.71 6.11
CA VAL A 291 0.80 10.05 5.16
C VAL A 291 2.19 10.01 5.79
N SER A 292 2.66 8.81 6.03
CA SER A 292 3.99 8.55 6.57
C SER A 292 4.60 7.33 5.88
N THR A 293 5.87 7.08 6.16
CA THR A 293 6.60 5.93 5.59
C THR A 293 6.69 4.75 6.56
N ASP A 294 5.95 4.80 7.65
CA ASP A 294 5.85 3.79 8.70
C ASP A 294 4.59 2.92 8.55
N GLU A 295 4.37 2.02 9.50
CA GLU A 295 3.21 1.14 9.53
C GLU A 295 1.88 1.89 9.62
N ILE A 296 1.86 3.06 10.25
CA ILE A 296 0.64 3.91 10.31
C ILE A 296 0.37 4.52 8.93
N GLY A 297 1.42 4.89 8.19
CA GLY A 297 1.30 5.28 6.79
C GLY A 297 0.80 4.14 5.91
N ASP A 298 1.30 2.91 6.12
CA ASP A 298 0.80 1.72 5.44
C ASP A 298 -0.67 1.46 5.79
N LEU A 299 -1.07 1.65 7.07
CA LEU A 299 -2.45 1.52 7.52
C LEU A 299 -3.35 2.59 6.88
N SER A 300 -2.89 3.84 6.84
CA SER A 300 -3.59 4.94 6.17
C SER A 300 -3.80 4.64 4.68
N LEU A 301 -2.75 4.15 4.02
CA LEU A 301 -2.80 3.73 2.62
C LEU A 301 -3.76 2.56 2.41
N ALA A 302 -3.72 1.56 3.30
CA ALA A 302 -4.63 0.42 3.27
C ALA A 302 -6.09 0.88 3.46
N THR A 303 -6.33 1.79 4.41
CA THR A 303 -7.65 2.39 4.65
C THR A 303 -8.15 3.14 3.41
N ALA A 304 -7.28 3.94 2.76
CA ALA A 304 -7.63 4.62 1.52
C ALA A 304 -8.00 3.62 0.40
N LYS A 305 -7.23 2.52 0.28
CA LYS A 305 -7.56 1.44 -0.67
C LYS A 305 -8.92 0.81 -0.38
N VAL A 306 -9.18 0.51 0.90
CA VAL A 306 -10.49 -0.03 1.32
C VAL A 306 -11.61 0.91 0.94
N PHE A 307 -11.46 2.22 1.15
CA PHE A 307 -12.48 3.21 0.79
C PHE A 307 -12.73 3.24 -0.72
N VAL A 308 -11.66 3.20 -1.53
CA VAL A 308 -11.80 3.11 -3.00
C VAL A 308 -12.46 1.80 -3.42
N HIS A 309 -12.14 0.70 -2.75
CA HIS A 309 -12.83 -0.57 -3.00
C HIS A 309 -14.30 -0.52 -2.61
N LEU A 310 -14.62 0.09 -1.46
CA LEU A 310 -16.02 0.28 -1.03
C LEU A 310 -16.78 1.20 -1.99
N GLN A 311 -16.14 2.27 -2.46
CA GLN A 311 -16.71 3.14 -3.49
C GLN A 311 -17.05 2.34 -4.76
N ARG A 312 -16.09 1.54 -5.26
CA ARG A 312 -16.32 0.68 -6.43
C ARG A 312 -17.40 -0.36 -6.16
N PHE A 313 -17.39 -0.94 -4.96
CA PHE A 313 -18.41 -1.88 -4.54
C PHE A 313 -19.80 -1.21 -4.51
N ALA A 314 -19.91 -0.02 -3.92
CA ALA A 314 -21.15 0.74 -3.90
C ALA A 314 -21.66 1.08 -5.33
N LEU A 315 -20.74 1.52 -6.20
CA LEU A 315 -21.07 1.76 -7.61
C LEU A 315 -21.51 0.48 -8.33
N SER A 316 -20.83 -0.63 -8.10
CA SER A 316 -21.20 -1.95 -8.63
C SER A 316 -22.54 -2.43 -8.08
N LEU A 317 -22.78 -2.19 -6.78
CA LEU A 317 -24.05 -2.52 -6.12
C LEU A 317 -25.20 -1.68 -6.74
N GLY A 318 -24.96 -0.38 -6.95
CA GLY A 318 -25.89 0.50 -7.64
C GLY A 318 -26.19 0.04 -9.08
N GLY A 319 -25.15 -0.36 -9.82
CA GLY A 319 -25.31 -0.96 -11.15
C GLY A 319 -26.11 -2.26 -11.11
N SER A 320 -25.81 -3.14 -10.14
CA SER A 320 -26.57 -4.39 -9.94
C SER A 320 -28.01 -4.14 -9.51
N ALA A 321 -28.25 -3.11 -8.68
CA ALA A 321 -29.59 -2.70 -8.29
C ALA A 321 -30.41 -2.20 -9.51
N ASN A 322 -29.78 -1.41 -10.40
CA ASN A 322 -30.43 -1.00 -11.63
C ASN A 322 -30.75 -2.18 -12.55
N SER A 323 -29.82 -3.13 -12.72
CA SER A 323 -30.06 -4.37 -13.48
C SER A 323 -31.16 -5.24 -12.86
N LEU A 324 -31.21 -5.28 -11.52
CA LEU A 324 -32.28 -5.95 -10.79
C LEU A 324 -33.63 -5.25 -10.98
N MET A 325 -33.65 -3.91 -11.04
CA MET A 325 -34.86 -3.14 -11.31
C MET A 325 -35.39 -3.42 -12.74
N GLU A 326 -34.49 -3.43 -13.74
CA GLU A 326 -34.84 -3.80 -15.13
C GLU A 326 -35.36 -5.25 -15.18
N SER A 327 -34.71 -6.16 -14.50
CA SER A 327 -35.13 -7.56 -14.42
C SER A 327 -36.49 -7.73 -13.73
N ALA A 328 -36.74 -6.99 -12.63
CA ALA A 328 -38.01 -6.97 -11.93
C ALA A 328 -39.12 -6.37 -12.79
N GLN A 329 -38.80 -5.35 -13.61
CA GLN A 329 -39.74 -4.75 -14.55
C GLN A 329 -40.08 -5.70 -15.69
N SER A 330 -39.06 -6.41 -16.23
CA SER A 330 -39.26 -7.45 -17.23
C SER A 330 -40.09 -8.61 -16.69
N LEU A 331 -39.80 -9.03 -15.43
CA LEU A 331 -40.55 -10.09 -14.75
C LEU A 331 -42.02 -9.65 -14.50
N GLY A 332 -42.24 -8.38 -14.16
CA GLY A 332 -43.60 -7.82 -14.00
C GLY A 332 -44.40 -7.89 -15.29
N VAL A 333 -43.77 -7.51 -16.43
CA VAL A 333 -44.40 -7.64 -17.78
C VAL A 333 -44.67 -9.11 -18.08
N SER A 334 -43.70 -10.00 -17.83
CA SER A 334 -43.86 -11.45 -18.03
C SER A 334 -44.98 -12.04 -17.17
N THR A 335 -45.16 -11.51 -15.93
CA THR A 335 -46.26 -11.94 -15.05
C THR A 335 -47.63 -11.55 -15.60
N ILE A 336 -47.74 -10.35 -16.22
CA ILE A 336 -48.99 -9.91 -16.91
C ILE A 336 -49.25 -10.81 -18.11
N GLU A 337 -48.24 -11.08 -18.95
CA GLU A 337 -48.37 -11.98 -20.10
C GLU A 337 -48.73 -13.41 -19.67
N GLN A 338 -48.15 -13.91 -18.57
CA GLN A 338 -48.48 -15.19 -18.00
C GLN A 338 -49.91 -15.23 -17.47
N ASN A 339 -50.43 -14.13 -16.91
CA ASN A 339 -51.80 -14.04 -16.46
C ASN A 339 -52.80 -14.08 -17.63
N GLU A 340 -52.47 -13.41 -18.73
CA GLU A 340 -53.22 -13.57 -19.98
C GLU A 340 -53.15 -15.01 -20.53
N MET A 341 -51.97 -15.61 -20.48
CA MET A 341 -51.74 -16.98 -20.91
C MET A 341 -52.51 -17.97 -20.04
N LEU A 342 -52.57 -17.78 -18.70
CA LEU A 342 -53.37 -18.56 -17.78
C LEU A 342 -54.88 -18.40 -18.06
N SER A 343 -55.34 -17.21 -18.42
CA SER A 343 -56.73 -16.99 -18.85
C SER A 343 -57.04 -17.78 -20.13
N ARG A 344 -56.11 -17.81 -21.10
CA ARG A 344 -56.26 -18.67 -22.30
C ARG A 344 -56.13 -20.15 -22.00
N GLN A 345 -55.27 -20.56 -21.05
CA GLN A 345 -55.17 -21.93 -20.56
C GLN A 345 -56.42 -22.38 -19.82
N ALA A 346 -57.14 -21.43 -19.16
CA ALA A 346 -58.44 -21.74 -18.55
C ALA A 346 -59.47 -22.21 -19.58
N THR A 347 -59.43 -21.59 -20.72
CA THR A 347 -60.32 -21.99 -21.86
C THR A 347 -59.87 -23.33 -22.46
N ALA A 348 -58.52 -23.57 -22.52
CA ALA A 348 -57.98 -24.82 -23.01
C ALA A 348 -58.15 -26.01 -22.00
N LEU A 349 -58.26 -25.72 -20.68
CA LEU A 349 -58.51 -26.72 -19.67
C LEU A 349 -59.88 -27.34 -19.76
N GLN A 350 -60.87 -26.62 -20.32
CA GLN A 350 -62.20 -27.20 -20.61
C GLN A 350 -62.11 -28.25 -21.73
N GLU A 351 -61.11 -28.15 -22.62
CA GLU A 351 -60.80 -29.17 -23.64
C GLU A 351 -59.98 -30.33 -23.05
N THR A 352 -59.24 -30.09 -21.95
CA THR A 352 -58.31 -31.07 -21.32
C THR A 352 -59.00 -32.12 -20.46
N GLN A 353 -60.36 -32.08 -20.32
CA GLN A 353 -61.13 -33.16 -19.69
C GLN A 353 -60.94 -34.48 -20.45
N VAL A 354 -60.54 -34.42 -21.71
CA VAL A 354 -60.23 -35.57 -22.56
C VAL A 354 -58.81 -36.11 -22.30
N THR A 355 -57.88 -35.26 -21.82
CA THR A 355 -56.47 -35.64 -21.63
C THR A 355 -56.16 -36.20 -20.24
N THR A 356 -57.18 -36.52 -19.42
CA THR A 356 -56.98 -37.14 -18.08
C THR A 356 -56.27 -38.49 -18.18
N GLN A 357 -56.35 -39.17 -19.34
CA GLN A 357 -55.58 -40.35 -19.62
C GLN A 357 -54.09 -40.08 -19.83
N GLU A 358 -53.74 -38.87 -20.36
CA GLU A 358 -52.36 -38.47 -20.55
C GLU A 358 -51.69 -38.04 -19.22
N ILE A 359 -52.53 -37.61 -18.25
CA ILE A 359 -52.04 -37.26 -16.92
C ILE A 359 -51.53 -38.50 -16.15
N LYS A 360 -52.12 -39.66 -16.41
CA LYS A 360 -51.64 -40.93 -15.84
C LYS A 360 -50.24 -41.26 -16.36
N GLN A 361 -50.04 -41.04 -17.63
CA GLN A 361 -48.72 -41.21 -18.27
C GLN A 361 -47.68 -40.21 -17.78
N THR A 362 -48.11 -38.94 -17.51
CA THR A 362 -47.26 -37.92 -16.93
C THR A 362 -46.88 -38.21 -15.49
N SER A 363 -47.77 -38.87 -14.70
CA SER A 363 -47.47 -39.33 -13.34
C SER A 363 -46.44 -40.44 -13.29
N GLU A 364 -46.51 -41.41 -14.26
CA GLU A 364 -45.50 -42.43 -14.39
C GLU A 364 -44.14 -41.82 -14.83
N LEU A 365 -44.21 -40.82 -15.71
CA LEU A 365 -43.00 -40.07 -16.13
C LEU A 365 -42.40 -39.25 -14.98
N ALA A 366 -43.24 -38.68 -14.09
CA ALA A 366 -42.81 -37.98 -12.89
C ALA A 366 -42.13 -38.91 -11.87
N SER A 367 -42.63 -40.15 -11.75
CA SER A 367 -41.99 -41.19 -10.92
C SER A 367 -40.60 -41.55 -11.44
N GLN A 368 -40.47 -41.75 -12.76
CA GLN A 368 -39.20 -42.01 -13.37
C GLN A 368 -38.20 -40.82 -13.24
N LYS A 369 -38.74 -39.62 -13.29
CA LYS A 369 -37.88 -38.43 -13.09
C LYS A 369 -37.47 -38.26 -11.63
N ALA A 370 -38.30 -38.63 -10.65
CA ALA A 370 -37.92 -38.62 -9.25
C ALA A 370 -36.80 -39.64 -8.96
N GLU A 371 -36.89 -40.85 -9.57
CA GLU A 371 -35.78 -41.82 -9.56
C GLU A 371 -34.51 -41.25 -10.18
N GLY A 372 -34.66 -40.52 -11.31
CA GLY A 372 -33.54 -39.83 -11.94
C GLY A 372 -32.91 -38.73 -11.08
N VAL A 373 -33.73 -38.01 -10.29
CA VAL A 373 -33.22 -36.96 -9.38
C VAL A 373 -32.56 -37.60 -8.14
N LEU A 374 -33.05 -38.73 -7.64
CA LEU A 374 -32.35 -39.51 -6.60
C LEU A 374 -30.97 -39.95 -7.08
N ALA A 375 -30.90 -40.45 -8.34
CA ALA A 375 -29.63 -40.80 -8.93
C ALA A 375 -28.72 -39.55 -9.13
N GLN A 376 -29.31 -38.38 -9.35
CA GLN A 376 -28.55 -37.11 -9.40
C GLN A 376 -28.11 -36.61 -8.03
N THR A 377 -28.93 -36.86 -7.01
CA THR A 377 -28.61 -36.52 -5.60
C THR A 377 -27.45 -37.39 -5.11
N ASP A 378 -27.50 -38.71 -5.40
CA ASP A 378 -26.37 -39.61 -5.13
C ASP A 378 -25.10 -39.20 -5.91
N ARG A 379 -25.28 -38.68 -7.15
CA ARG A 379 -24.17 -38.08 -7.89
C ARG A 379 -23.68 -36.81 -7.24
N ALA A 380 -24.59 -35.93 -6.79
CA ALA A 380 -24.23 -34.67 -6.15
C ALA A 380 -23.49 -34.91 -4.82
N GLU A 381 -23.91 -35.95 -4.05
CA GLU A 381 -23.19 -36.37 -2.84
C GLU A 381 -21.76 -36.85 -3.18
N ASN A 382 -21.65 -37.65 -4.25
CA ASN A 382 -20.34 -38.09 -4.72
C ASN A 382 -19.50 -36.91 -5.25
N ILE A 383 -20.13 -35.90 -5.90
CA ILE A 383 -19.49 -34.68 -6.36
C ILE A 383 -19.06 -33.83 -5.15
N SER A 384 -19.92 -33.70 -4.13
CA SER A 384 -19.58 -32.96 -2.91
C SER A 384 -18.41 -33.61 -2.18
N ARG A 385 -18.40 -34.94 -2.09
CA ARG A 385 -17.28 -35.72 -1.54
C ARG A 385 -16.00 -35.56 -2.39
N GLY A 386 -16.17 -35.56 -3.74
CA GLY A 386 -15.10 -35.24 -4.67
C GLY A 386 -14.63 -33.78 -4.56
N ALA A 387 -15.56 -32.86 -4.28
CA ALA A 387 -15.27 -31.45 -4.05
C ALA A 387 -14.47 -31.24 -2.76
N GLU A 388 -14.86 -31.91 -1.65
CA GLU A 388 -14.05 -31.89 -0.40
C GLU A 388 -12.63 -32.40 -0.64
N GLN A 389 -12.51 -33.48 -1.38
CA GLN A 389 -11.19 -34.01 -1.75
C GLN A 389 -10.44 -33.06 -2.68
N SER A 390 -11.19 -32.39 -3.58
CA SER A 390 -10.63 -31.38 -4.50
C SER A 390 -10.24 -30.11 -3.75
N ILE A 391 -11.03 -29.69 -2.74
CA ILE A 391 -10.70 -28.57 -1.85
C ILE A 391 -9.39 -28.88 -1.12
N GLY A 392 -9.26 -30.09 -0.54
CA GLY A 392 -8.00 -30.51 0.06
C GLY A 392 -6.83 -30.46 -0.91
N LYS A 393 -7.06 -30.92 -2.16
CA LYS A 393 -6.06 -30.79 -3.25
C LYS A 393 -5.84 -29.34 -3.64
N THR A 394 -6.91 -28.53 -3.66
CA THR A 394 -6.83 -27.10 -4.01
C THR A 394 -6.05 -26.32 -2.95
N VAL A 395 -6.25 -26.63 -1.66
CA VAL A 395 -5.42 -26.07 -0.58
C VAL A 395 -3.96 -26.43 -0.82
N GLY A 396 -3.65 -27.70 -1.08
CA GLY A 396 -2.29 -28.11 -1.41
C GLY A 396 -1.79 -27.47 -2.73
N SER A 397 -2.70 -27.30 -3.71
CA SER A 397 -2.36 -26.62 -4.97
C SER A 397 -2.14 -25.12 -4.80
N LEU A 398 -2.93 -24.46 -3.94
CA LEU A 398 -2.74 -23.05 -3.63
C LEU A 398 -1.43 -22.82 -2.86
N GLU A 399 -1.06 -23.76 -1.97
CA GLU A 399 0.25 -23.76 -1.34
C GLU A 399 1.37 -23.92 -2.38
N ALA A 400 1.18 -24.84 -3.32
CA ALA A 400 2.10 -24.98 -4.46
C ALA A 400 2.07 -23.76 -5.41
N ILE A 401 0.87 -23.18 -5.67
CA ILE A 401 0.73 -21.96 -6.47
C ILE A 401 1.44 -20.79 -5.79
N ARG A 402 1.39 -20.69 -4.47
CA ARG A 402 2.13 -19.68 -3.72
C ARG A 402 3.63 -19.75 -4.01
N GLU A 403 4.15 -20.95 -4.01
CA GLU A 403 5.55 -21.19 -4.38
C GLU A 403 5.80 -20.84 -5.86
N GLN A 404 4.88 -21.27 -6.75
CA GLN A 404 4.96 -20.96 -8.18
C GLN A 404 4.78 -19.47 -8.50
N VAL A 405 3.96 -18.74 -7.74
CA VAL A 405 3.79 -17.28 -7.90
C VAL A 405 5.11 -16.56 -7.59
N MET A 406 5.85 -17.03 -6.58
CA MET A 406 7.20 -16.51 -6.31
C MET A 406 8.19 -16.85 -7.45
N GLU A 407 8.12 -18.07 -7.98
CA GLU A 407 8.91 -18.42 -9.16
C GLU A 407 8.48 -17.62 -10.40
N MET A 408 7.16 -17.44 -10.59
CA MET A 408 6.60 -16.67 -11.72
C MET A 408 7.05 -15.20 -11.66
N ALA A 409 7.12 -14.58 -10.48
CA ALA A 409 7.68 -13.25 -10.33
C ALA A 409 9.10 -13.15 -10.90
N ASN A 410 9.92 -14.17 -10.63
CA ASN A 410 11.26 -14.25 -11.17
C ASN A 410 11.26 -14.43 -12.71
N HIS A 411 10.36 -15.29 -13.21
CA HIS A 411 10.25 -15.53 -14.67
C HIS A 411 9.72 -14.31 -15.42
N ILE A 412 8.73 -13.58 -14.83
CA ILE A 412 8.19 -12.34 -15.42
C ILE A 412 9.27 -11.27 -15.51
N ASN A 413 10.11 -11.14 -14.47
CA ASN A 413 11.25 -10.23 -14.49
C ASN A 413 12.26 -10.60 -15.60
N GLN A 414 12.51 -11.91 -15.78
CA GLN A 414 13.33 -12.40 -16.88
C GLN A 414 12.69 -12.15 -18.25
N LEU A 415 11.34 -12.33 -18.35
CA LEU A 415 10.59 -12.07 -19.57
C LEU A 415 10.64 -10.58 -19.95
N GLY A 416 10.54 -9.68 -18.97
CA GLY A 416 10.72 -8.24 -19.19
C GLY A 416 12.09 -7.90 -19.78
N GLY A 417 13.12 -8.62 -19.32
CA GLY A 417 14.45 -8.51 -19.92
C GLY A 417 14.47 -8.95 -21.40
N LYS A 418 13.84 -10.10 -21.67
CA LYS A 418 13.76 -10.64 -23.05
C LYS A 418 12.88 -9.79 -23.97
N THR A 419 11.76 -9.28 -23.46
CA THR A 419 10.87 -8.39 -24.24
C THR A 419 11.59 -7.12 -24.67
N ARG A 420 12.38 -6.52 -23.75
CA ARG A 420 13.27 -5.39 -24.09
C ARG A 420 14.30 -5.77 -25.14
N GLN A 421 14.84 -6.98 -25.06
CA GLN A 421 15.78 -7.47 -26.07
C GLN A 421 15.10 -7.62 -27.44
N ILE A 422 13.87 -8.17 -27.49
CA ILE A 422 13.09 -8.32 -28.74
C ILE A 422 12.71 -6.93 -29.29
N ALA A 423 12.32 -5.97 -28.43
CA ALA A 423 12.03 -4.60 -28.84
C ALA A 423 13.23 -3.96 -29.55
N ASN A 424 14.43 -4.17 -29.01
CA ASN A 424 15.66 -3.71 -29.65
C ASN A 424 15.89 -4.39 -31.01
N ILE A 425 15.60 -5.69 -31.10
CA ILE A 425 15.69 -6.42 -32.38
C ILE A 425 14.65 -5.89 -33.38
N THR A 426 13.40 -5.70 -32.93
CA THR A 426 12.31 -5.17 -33.77
C THR A 426 12.63 -3.77 -34.28
N ALA A 427 13.19 -2.91 -33.41
CA ALA A 427 13.68 -1.58 -33.80
C ALA A 427 14.79 -1.69 -34.88
N THR A 428 15.69 -2.67 -34.71
CA THR A 428 16.72 -2.93 -35.70
C THR A 428 16.13 -3.40 -37.01
N VAL A 429 15.15 -4.35 -36.98
CA VAL A 429 14.45 -4.84 -38.18
C VAL A 429 13.67 -3.72 -38.87
N LYS A 430 13.00 -2.84 -38.08
CA LYS A 430 12.33 -1.67 -38.63
C LYS A 430 13.32 -0.73 -39.33
N ASN A 431 14.46 -0.44 -38.69
CA ASN A 431 15.49 0.39 -39.30
C ASN A 431 16.02 -0.23 -40.60
N LEU A 432 16.20 -1.57 -40.63
CA LEU A 432 16.56 -2.28 -41.84
C LEU A 432 15.47 -2.19 -42.92
N ALA A 433 14.20 -2.31 -42.51
CA ALA A 433 13.06 -2.14 -43.42
C ALA A 433 12.94 -0.68 -43.92
N ASP A 434 13.13 0.32 -43.06
CA ASP A 434 13.18 1.74 -43.46
C ASP A 434 14.34 1.98 -44.45
N GLN A 435 15.51 1.42 -44.17
CA GLN A 435 16.64 1.48 -45.11
C GLN A 435 16.32 0.78 -46.43
N SER A 436 15.67 -0.42 -46.35
CA SER A 436 15.25 -1.17 -47.55
C SER A 436 14.20 -0.40 -48.35
N ASN A 437 13.26 0.27 -47.68
CA ASN A 437 12.26 1.15 -48.28
C ASN A 437 12.91 2.32 -48.99
N MET A 438 13.91 2.93 -48.34
CA MET A 438 14.68 4.04 -48.93
C MET A 438 15.53 3.54 -50.12
N LEU A 439 16.16 2.38 -49.97
CA LEU A 439 16.91 1.75 -51.08
C LEU A 439 15.99 1.40 -52.25
N ALA A 440 14.84 0.81 -51.96
CA ALA A 440 13.84 0.49 -52.96
C ALA A 440 13.25 1.74 -53.63
N LEU A 441 13.03 2.82 -52.87
CA LEU A 441 12.60 4.11 -53.40
C LEU A 441 13.66 4.69 -54.34
N ASN A 442 14.93 4.68 -53.93
CA ASN A 442 16.04 5.14 -54.73
C ASN A 442 16.17 4.27 -56.01
N ALA A 443 16.03 2.94 -55.85
CA ALA A 443 16.03 2.01 -56.97
C ALA A 443 14.84 2.24 -57.95
N ALA A 444 13.64 2.53 -57.39
CA ALA A 444 12.46 2.83 -58.17
C ALA A 444 12.62 4.17 -58.94
N ILE A 445 13.21 5.18 -58.28
CA ILE A 445 13.54 6.48 -58.91
C ILE A 445 14.53 6.28 -60.06
N GLU A 446 15.60 5.47 -59.84
CA GLU A 446 16.63 5.23 -60.86
C GLU A 446 16.10 4.33 -61.97
N ALA A 447 15.17 3.39 -61.62
CA ALA A 447 14.48 2.56 -62.62
C ALA A 447 13.58 3.41 -63.56
N VAL A 448 12.87 4.42 -63.01
CA VAL A 448 12.11 5.38 -63.81
C VAL A 448 13.05 6.23 -64.64
N ARG A 449 14.20 6.63 -64.11
CA ARG A 449 15.20 7.43 -64.75
C ARG A 449 15.89 6.72 -65.91
N SER A 450 15.97 5.38 -65.82
CA SER A 450 16.53 4.50 -66.85
C SER A 450 15.55 4.14 -68.00
N GLY A 451 14.31 4.65 -67.91
CA GLY A 451 13.32 4.50 -69.01
C GLY A 451 12.95 3.05 -69.30
N GLU A 452 12.91 2.66 -70.56
CA GLU A 452 12.50 1.32 -71.00
C GLU A 452 13.38 0.19 -70.44
N HIS A 453 14.67 0.43 -70.22
CA HIS A 453 15.60 -0.55 -69.66
C HIS A 453 15.41 -0.78 -68.17
N GLY A 454 14.72 0.13 -67.51
CA GLY A 454 14.49 0.06 -66.08
C GLY A 454 13.17 -0.62 -65.66
N LYS A 455 12.27 -0.96 -66.60
CA LYS A 455 10.91 -1.47 -66.31
C LYS A 455 10.90 -2.70 -65.38
N GLY A 456 11.78 -3.67 -65.63
CA GLY A 456 11.90 -4.86 -64.81
C GLY A 456 12.41 -4.56 -63.40
N PHE A 457 13.41 -3.69 -63.35
CA PHE A 457 13.95 -3.20 -62.05
C PHE A 457 12.93 -2.37 -61.29
N GLY A 458 12.11 -1.55 -61.96
CA GLY A 458 11.08 -0.76 -61.35
C GLY A 458 9.95 -1.64 -60.75
N VAL A 459 9.67 -2.82 -61.33
CA VAL A 459 8.72 -3.77 -60.71
C VAL A 459 9.31 -4.37 -59.44
N VAL A 460 10.58 -4.85 -59.54
CA VAL A 460 11.29 -5.41 -58.38
C VAL A 460 11.43 -4.36 -57.27
N ALA A 461 11.78 -3.13 -57.61
CA ALA A 461 11.91 -2.04 -56.66
C ALA A 461 10.56 -1.73 -55.98
N ARG A 462 9.45 -1.71 -56.73
CA ARG A 462 8.11 -1.57 -56.16
C ARG A 462 7.74 -2.71 -55.25
N GLU A 463 8.08 -3.96 -55.65
CA GLU A 463 7.83 -5.16 -54.84
C GLU A 463 8.66 -5.12 -53.53
N ILE A 464 9.96 -4.80 -53.64
CA ILE A 464 10.82 -4.63 -52.47
C ILE A 464 10.29 -3.51 -51.59
N ARG A 465 9.83 -2.41 -52.17
CA ARG A 465 9.22 -1.30 -51.43
C ARG A 465 7.94 -1.72 -50.72
N ALA A 466 7.06 -2.48 -51.43
CA ALA A 466 5.84 -3.02 -50.86
C ALA A 466 6.15 -3.99 -49.70
N LEU A 467 7.17 -4.86 -49.89
CA LEU A 467 7.68 -5.75 -48.85
C LEU A 467 8.28 -4.96 -47.67
N ALA A 468 9.04 -3.88 -47.94
CA ALA A 468 9.61 -3.03 -46.92
C ALA A 468 8.50 -2.29 -46.17
N ASP A 469 7.53 -1.69 -46.88
CA ASP A 469 6.33 -1.08 -46.25
C ASP A 469 5.49 -2.09 -45.47
N GLN A 470 5.38 -3.31 -45.97
CA GLN A 470 4.74 -4.42 -45.24
C GLN A 470 5.55 -4.78 -43.98
N SER A 471 6.88 -4.83 -44.10
CA SER A 471 7.78 -5.09 -42.98
C SER A 471 7.74 -3.99 -41.94
N ILE A 472 7.70 -2.71 -42.39
CA ILE A 472 7.50 -1.54 -41.52
C ILE A 472 6.17 -1.64 -40.78
N ARG A 473 5.08 -1.95 -41.51
CA ARG A 473 3.77 -2.18 -40.88
C ARG A 473 3.83 -3.35 -39.90
N ALA A 474 4.45 -4.47 -40.33
CA ALA A 474 4.61 -5.64 -39.48
C ALA A 474 5.43 -5.33 -38.23
N THR A 475 6.57 -4.62 -38.39
CA THR A 475 7.41 -4.23 -37.26
C THR A 475 6.75 -3.19 -36.36
N ASN A 476 5.96 -2.27 -36.92
CA ASN A 476 5.14 -1.34 -36.11
C ASN A 476 4.07 -2.10 -35.34
N ASN A 477 3.43 -3.10 -35.96
CA ASN A 477 2.51 -3.99 -35.27
C ASN A 477 3.21 -4.80 -34.17
N VAL A 478 4.41 -5.36 -34.49
CA VAL A 478 5.23 -6.07 -33.50
C VAL A 478 5.65 -5.12 -32.37
N ARG A 479 6.03 -3.89 -32.69
CA ARG A 479 6.37 -2.87 -31.67
C ARG A 479 5.17 -2.58 -30.77
N GLN A 480 3.99 -2.39 -31.37
CA GLN A 480 2.76 -2.20 -30.59
C GLN A 480 2.49 -3.40 -29.69
N ILE A 481 2.64 -4.62 -30.24
CA ILE A 481 2.51 -5.86 -29.46
C ILE A 481 3.53 -5.91 -28.32
N LEU A 482 4.77 -5.45 -28.57
CA LEU A 482 5.83 -5.45 -27.55
C LEU A 482 5.58 -4.38 -26.48
N GLU A 483 5.03 -3.22 -26.85
CA GLU A 483 4.54 -2.19 -25.91
C GLU A 483 3.40 -2.78 -25.06
N ASP A 484 2.42 -3.43 -25.72
CA ASP A 484 1.32 -4.10 -25.02
C ASP A 484 1.84 -5.26 -24.11
N ILE A 485 2.85 -6.01 -24.59
CA ILE A 485 3.52 -7.06 -23.80
C ILE A 485 4.28 -6.45 -22.62
N SER A 486 5.00 -5.33 -22.83
CA SER A 486 5.73 -4.65 -21.75
C SER A 486 4.78 -4.14 -20.66
N ASP A 487 3.65 -3.55 -21.07
CA ASP A 487 2.60 -3.11 -20.16
C ASP A 487 1.93 -4.31 -19.47
N ALA A 488 1.73 -5.41 -20.24
CA ALA A 488 1.25 -6.66 -19.67
C ALA A 488 2.24 -7.25 -18.64
N ILE A 489 3.56 -7.17 -18.90
CA ILE A 489 4.61 -7.63 -17.98
C ILE A 489 4.61 -6.77 -16.71
N ASN A 490 4.58 -5.44 -16.84
CA ASN A 490 4.49 -4.54 -15.69
C ASN A 490 3.22 -4.80 -14.87
N THR A 491 2.12 -4.98 -15.58
CA THR A 491 0.84 -5.40 -14.98
C THR A 491 0.98 -6.75 -14.29
N ALA A 492 1.67 -7.71 -14.93
CA ALA A 492 1.87 -9.06 -14.40
C ALA A 492 2.75 -9.08 -13.14
N VAL A 493 3.80 -8.22 -13.05
CA VAL A 493 4.59 -8.06 -11.81
C VAL A 493 3.68 -7.60 -10.67
N VAL A 494 2.91 -6.53 -10.89
CA VAL A 494 1.96 -6.02 -9.89
C VAL A 494 0.89 -7.05 -9.55
N ILE A 495 0.41 -7.81 -10.58
CA ILE A 495 -0.56 -8.89 -10.39
C ILE A 495 0.06 -10.03 -9.58
N THR A 496 1.34 -10.35 -9.79
CA THR A 496 2.03 -11.46 -9.10
C THR A 496 2.29 -11.13 -7.63
N GLU A 497 2.67 -9.89 -7.30
CA GLU A 497 2.79 -9.42 -5.91
C GLU A 497 1.42 -9.42 -5.20
N ARG A 498 0.38 -8.95 -5.91
CA ARG A 498 -1.00 -9.09 -5.44
C ARG A 498 -1.46 -10.54 -5.41
N GLY A 499 -0.92 -11.36 -6.32
CA GLY A 499 -1.20 -12.79 -6.40
C GLY A 499 -0.79 -13.51 -5.11
N SER A 500 0.38 -13.20 -4.56
CA SER A 500 0.85 -13.78 -3.29
C SER A 500 -0.09 -13.44 -2.13
N ALA A 501 -0.44 -12.18 -1.98
CA ALA A 501 -1.39 -11.77 -0.94
C ALA A 501 -2.80 -12.37 -1.16
N ARG A 502 -3.23 -12.46 -2.45
CA ARG A 502 -4.52 -13.07 -2.80
C ARG A 502 -4.53 -14.59 -2.66
N VAL A 503 -3.37 -15.24 -2.78
CA VAL A 503 -3.29 -16.69 -2.51
C VAL A 503 -3.47 -16.97 -1.01
N ASP A 504 -2.88 -16.15 -0.14
CA ASP A 504 -3.10 -16.26 1.30
C ASP A 504 -4.58 -15.98 1.67
N GLU A 505 -5.18 -14.96 1.04
CA GLU A 505 -6.62 -14.70 1.14
C GLU A 505 -7.44 -15.83 0.51
N GLY A 506 -7.00 -16.35 -0.65
CA GLY A 506 -7.60 -17.50 -1.33
C GLY A 506 -7.52 -18.78 -0.50
N LEU A 507 -6.42 -19.01 0.23
CA LEU A 507 -6.29 -20.10 1.20
C LEU A 507 -7.33 -19.97 2.32
N HIS A 508 -7.54 -18.75 2.81
CA HIS A 508 -8.60 -18.51 3.80
C HIS A 508 -9.98 -18.76 3.20
N GLN A 509 -10.24 -18.20 2.00
CA GLN A 509 -11.53 -18.38 1.30
C GLN A 509 -11.79 -19.83 0.91
N VAL A 510 -10.75 -20.58 0.48
CA VAL A 510 -10.91 -22.00 0.15
C VAL A 510 -11.22 -22.83 1.39
N ARG A 511 -10.68 -22.47 2.56
CA ARG A 511 -11.08 -23.11 3.84
C ARG A 511 -12.52 -22.79 4.19
N GLU A 512 -12.95 -21.52 4.06
CA GLU A 512 -14.36 -21.13 4.22
C GLU A 512 -15.25 -21.80 3.18
N PHE A 513 -14.74 -21.93 1.92
CA PHE A 513 -15.43 -22.67 0.88
C PHE A 513 -15.55 -24.17 1.23
N GLY A 514 -14.50 -24.74 1.85
CA GLY A 514 -14.54 -26.09 2.41
C GLY A 514 -15.65 -26.27 3.44
N ASP A 515 -15.82 -25.29 4.33
CA ASP A 515 -16.93 -25.26 5.27
C ASP A 515 -18.29 -25.17 4.56
N SER A 516 -18.37 -24.33 3.51
CA SER A 516 -19.56 -24.15 2.67
C SER A 516 -19.91 -25.43 1.89
N ILE A 517 -18.91 -26.18 1.39
CA ILE A 517 -19.13 -27.48 0.73
C ILE A 517 -19.64 -28.52 1.74
N ARG A 518 -19.12 -28.52 2.97
CA ARG A 518 -19.67 -29.39 4.04
C ARG A 518 -21.12 -29.05 4.33
N GLN A 519 -21.47 -27.77 4.34
CA GLN A 519 -22.82 -27.30 4.49
C GLN A 519 -23.69 -27.67 3.28
N LEU A 520 -23.13 -27.56 2.04
CA LEU A 520 -23.80 -28.02 0.82
C LEU A 520 -24.05 -29.52 0.82
N SER A 521 -23.09 -30.34 1.28
CA SER A 521 -23.24 -31.79 1.43
C SER A 521 -24.40 -32.13 2.39
N SER A 522 -24.55 -31.35 3.46
CA SER A 522 -25.69 -31.44 4.36
C SER A 522 -27.04 -31.16 3.66
N ILE A 523 -27.06 -30.08 2.84
CA ILE A 523 -28.25 -29.66 2.06
C ILE A 523 -28.60 -30.70 1.00
N VAL A 524 -27.59 -31.29 0.32
CA VAL A 524 -27.79 -32.36 -0.67
C VAL A 524 -28.39 -33.61 -0.01
N ASN A 525 -27.92 -33.96 1.16
CA ASN A 525 -28.47 -35.07 1.94
C ASN A 525 -29.92 -34.81 2.36
N GLU A 526 -30.24 -33.57 2.77
CA GLU A 526 -31.59 -33.11 3.03
C GLU A 526 -32.49 -33.18 1.78
N ASN A 527 -31.95 -32.73 0.60
CA ASN A 527 -32.63 -32.84 -0.68
C ASN A 527 -32.88 -34.30 -1.09
N GLY A 528 -31.92 -35.20 -0.87
CA GLY A 528 -32.10 -36.65 -1.10
C GLY A 528 -33.26 -37.24 -0.27
N ASN A 529 -33.39 -36.78 0.97
CA ASN A 529 -34.55 -37.16 1.83
C ASN A 529 -35.86 -36.55 1.32
N ALA A 530 -35.84 -35.28 0.87
CA ALA A 530 -36.99 -34.59 0.29
C ALA A 530 -37.47 -35.26 -1.01
N VAL A 531 -36.55 -35.69 -1.87
CA VAL A 531 -36.90 -36.41 -3.13
C VAL A 531 -37.41 -37.82 -2.85
N ARG A 532 -36.91 -38.50 -1.83
CA ARG A 532 -37.52 -39.78 -1.36
C ARG A 532 -38.93 -39.56 -0.87
N GLN A 533 -39.20 -38.47 -0.16
CA GLN A 533 -40.57 -38.07 0.21
C GLN A 533 -41.42 -37.72 -1.00
N ILE A 534 -40.82 -37.01 -2.02
CA ILE A 534 -41.49 -36.71 -3.28
C ILE A 534 -41.83 -38.01 -4.05
N SER A 535 -40.90 -38.99 -4.11
CA SER A 535 -41.17 -40.29 -4.74
C SER A 535 -42.29 -41.07 -4.04
N ALA A 536 -42.32 -41.01 -2.70
CA ALA A 536 -43.42 -41.55 -1.91
C ALA A 536 -44.73 -40.80 -2.17
N ALA A 537 -44.65 -39.44 -2.27
CA ALA A 537 -45.81 -38.61 -2.59
C ALA A 537 -46.33 -38.84 -4.02
N VAL A 538 -45.42 -39.05 -5.01
CA VAL A 538 -45.80 -39.37 -6.41
C VAL A 538 -46.41 -40.78 -6.51
N ALA A 539 -45.89 -41.76 -5.74
CA ALA A 539 -46.52 -43.08 -5.64
C ALA A 539 -47.93 -43.00 -5.03
N GLN A 540 -48.10 -42.14 -4.03
CA GLN A 540 -49.38 -41.86 -3.40
C GLN A 540 -50.29 -41.02 -4.31
N GLN A 541 -49.72 -40.10 -5.12
CA GLN A 541 -50.43 -39.39 -6.18
C GLN A 541 -50.92 -40.32 -7.29
N ASN A 542 -50.14 -41.37 -7.68
CA ASN A 542 -50.57 -42.38 -8.65
C ASN A 542 -51.80 -43.19 -8.15
N VAL A 543 -51.90 -43.40 -6.85
CA VAL A 543 -53.13 -43.92 -6.24
C VAL A 543 -54.24 -42.88 -6.27
N GLY A 544 -53.92 -41.61 -6.00
CA GLY A 544 -54.85 -40.49 -6.04
C GLY A 544 -55.27 -40.03 -7.43
N ILE A 545 -54.49 -40.37 -8.51
CA ILE A 545 -54.85 -40.07 -9.91
C ILE A 545 -56.16 -40.79 -10.33
N GLY A 546 -56.49 -41.91 -9.70
CA GLY A 546 -57.83 -42.53 -9.84
C GLY A 546 -58.98 -41.58 -9.37
N GLU A 547 -58.66 -40.71 -8.38
CA GLU A 547 -59.58 -39.68 -7.91
C GLU A 547 -59.48 -38.34 -8.69
N ILE A 548 -58.44 -38.17 -9.58
CA ILE A 548 -58.24 -36.94 -10.36
C ILE A 548 -59.38 -36.68 -11.33
N PHE A 549 -60.17 -37.68 -11.74
CA PHE A 549 -61.41 -37.41 -12.49
C PHE A 549 -62.40 -36.55 -11.65
N LYS A 550 -62.34 -36.71 -10.34
CA LYS A 550 -63.02 -35.81 -9.40
C LYS A 550 -62.31 -34.46 -9.28
N ALA A 551 -60.97 -34.47 -9.45
CA ALA A 551 -60.09 -33.32 -9.28
C ALA A 551 -59.96 -32.43 -10.53
N VAL A 552 -60.63 -32.74 -11.66
CA VAL A 552 -60.81 -31.75 -12.75
C VAL A 552 -61.67 -30.57 -12.28
N VAL A 553 -62.59 -30.83 -11.33
CA VAL A 553 -63.26 -29.77 -10.58
C VAL A 553 -62.26 -29.00 -9.69
N ASP A 554 -61.29 -29.70 -9.11
CA ASP A 554 -60.20 -29.11 -8.34
C ASP A 554 -59.15 -28.42 -9.20
N MET A 555 -59.08 -28.71 -10.51
CA MET A 555 -58.18 -28.00 -11.42
C MET A 555 -58.60 -26.53 -11.63
N SER A 556 -59.90 -26.22 -11.48
CA SER A 556 -60.36 -24.83 -11.36
C SER A 556 -59.77 -24.18 -10.07
N ALA A 557 -59.69 -24.97 -8.98
CA ALA A 557 -59.04 -24.53 -7.75
C ALA A 557 -57.52 -24.38 -7.91
N MET A 558 -56.86 -25.30 -8.65
CA MET A 558 -55.43 -25.16 -8.99
C MET A 558 -55.15 -24.00 -9.94
N MET A 559 -56.05 -23.66 -10.82
CA MET A 559 -55.91 -22.43 -11.63
C MET A 559 -56.08 -21.18 -10.79
N ASN A 560 -57.01 -21.17 -9.86
CA ASN A 560 -57.10 -20.12 -8.87
C ASN A 560 -55.81 -20.05 -8.01
N GLN A 561 -55.24 -21.19 -7.70
CA GLN A 561 -53.99 -21.25 -6.97
C GLN A 561 -52.79 -20.77 -7.83
N SER A 562 -52.81 -20.97 -9.16
CA SER A 562 -51.80 -20.43 -10.08
C SER A 562 -51.94 -18.93 -10.24
N VAL A 563 -53.19 -18.40 -10.28
CA VAL A 563 -53.47 -16.98 -10.20
C VAL A 563 -52.98 -16.38 -8.90
N GLU A 564 -53.18 -17.09 -7.78
CA GLU A 564 -52.63 -16.69 -6.47
C GLU A 564 -51.09 -16.71 -6.43
N ARG A 565 -50.46 -17.70 -7.07
CA ARG A 565 -48.97 -17.72 -7.21
C ARG A 565 -48.46 -16.60 -8.09
N LEU A 566 -49.19 -16.22 -9.14
CA LEU A 566 -48.87 -15.04 -9.95
C LEU A 566 -49.01 -13.74 -9.16
N ARG A 567 -50.01 -13.65 -8.30
CA ARG A 567 -50.13 -12.54 -7.34
C ARG A 567 -48.96 -12.55 -6.33
N ALA A 568 -48.54 -13.72 -5.89
CA ALA A 568 -47.35 -13.84 -5.04
C ALA A 568 -46.04 -13.45 -5.78
N SER A 569 -45.94 -13.77 -7.10
CA SER A 569 -44.84 -13.33 -7.93
C SER A 569 -44.87 -11.82 -8.13
N ASP A 570 -46.02 -11.21 -8.35
CA ASP A 570 -46.21 -9.76 -8.43
C ASP A 570 -45.84 -9.09 -7.08
N SER A 571 -46.22 -9.71 -5.99
CA SER A 571 -45.77 -9.31 -4.64
C SER A 571 -44.25 -9.42 -4.49
N ALA A 572 -43.64 -10.51 -4.98
CA ALA A 572 -42.19 -10.69 -4.94
C ALA A 572 -41.46 -9.65 -5.81
N VAL A 573 -42.01 -9.31 -7.01
CA VAL A 573 -41.50 -8.21 -7.85
C VAL A 573 -41.56 -6.88 -7.10
N THR A 574 -42.67 -6.65 -6.39
CA THR A 574 -42.85 -5.44 -5.57
C THR A 574 -41.84 -5.40 -4.41
N GLN A 575 -41.57 -6.55 -3.77
CA GLN A 575 -40.52 -6.66 -2.76
C GLN A 575 -39.13 -6.41 -3.33
N VAL A 576 -38.80 -6.99 -4.50
CA VAL A 576 -37.53 -6.74 -5.16
C VAL A 576 -37.36 -5.26 -5.46
N ARG A 577 -38.41 -4.59 -5.98
CA ARG A 577 -38.38 -3.12 -6.20
C ARG A 577 -38.11 -2.37 -4.89
N THR A 578 -38.72 -2.78 -3.81
CA THR A 578 -38.50 -2.17 -2.50
C THR A 578 -37.07 -2.37 -2.02
N VAL A 579 -36.53 -3.59 -2.15
CA VAL A 579 -35.14 -3.89 -1.78
C VAL A 579 -34.17 -3.10 -2.66
N VAL A 580 -34.42 -3.03 -3.97
CA VAL A 580 -33.61 -2.23 -4.90
C VAL A 580 -33.66 -0.75 -4.53
N GLN A 581 -34.83 -0.22 -4.18
CA GLN A 581 -34.95 1.15 -3.69
C GLN A 581 -34.16 1.36 -2.40
N GLN A 582 -34.23 0.42 -1.44
CA GLN A 582 -33.46 0.48 -0.21
C GLN A 582 -31.96 0.43 -0.48
N VAL A 583 -31.50 -0.48 -1.36
CA VAL A 583 -30.10 -0.55 -1.78
C VAL A 583 -29.66 0.74 -2.46
N SER A 584 -30.45 1.27 -3.39
CA SER A 584 -30.15 2.53 -4.07
C SER A 584 -30.11 3.71 -3.10
N GLN A 585 -31.03 3.74 -2.13
CA GLN A 585 -31.04 4.74 -1.08
C GLN A 585 -29.84 4.60 -0.17
N PHE A 586 -29.47 3.36 0.21
CA PHE A 586 -28.27 3.08 0.99
C PHE A 586 -27.02 3.51 0.27
N VAL A 587 -26.86 3.12 -1.01
CA VAL A 587 -25.72 3.55 -1.83
C VAL A 587 -25.69 5.06 -1.99
N GLY A 588 -26.86 5.68 -2.19
CA GLY A 588 -27.01 7.13 -2.33
C GLY A 588 -26.84 7.91 -1.04
N SER A 589 -26.92 7.24 0.12
CA SER A 589 -26.67 7.87 1.44
C SER A 589 -25.19 8.16 1.71
N TYR A 590 -24.28 7.55 0.94
CA TYR A 590 -22.86 7.80 1.05
C TYR A 590 -22.42 8.89 0.09
N ASP A 591 -21.83 9.95 0.61
CA ASP A 591 -21.23 11.01 -0.18
C ASP A 591 -19.77 10.73 -0.54
N TRP A 592 -19.54 10.12 -1.69
CA TRP A 592 -18.21 9.75 -2.17
C TRP A 592 -17.43 10.91 -2.83
N ARG A 593 -17.97 12.13 -2.86
CA ARG A 593 -17.38 13.26 -3.63
C ARG A 593 -16.00 13.64 -3.14
N GLU A 594 -15.73 13.52 -1.85
CA GLU A 594 -14.41 13.85 -1.28
C GLU A 594 -13.31 12.80 -1.55
N LEU A 595 -13.66 11.59 -2.00
CA LEU A 595 -12.68 10.57 -2.39
C LEU A 595 -12.04 10.81 -3.77
N GLY A 596 -12.43 11.89 -4.45
CA GLY A 596 -11.99 12.24 -5.80
C GLY A 596 -12.79 11.45 -6.85
N THR A 597 -13.55 12.15 -7.65
CA THR A 597 -14.08 11.58 -8.88
C THR A 597 -12.90 11.24 -9.78
N THR A 598 -12.51 9.98 -9.82
CA THR A 598 -11.96 9.45 -11.06
C THR A 598 -13.01 9.80 -12.10
N SER A 599 -12.64 10.69 -13.03
CA SER A 599 -13.48 11.12 -14.13
C SER A 599 -14.25 9.90 -14.66
N THR A 600 -15.52 9.85 -14.33
CA THR A 600 -16.47 9.03 -15.05
C THR A 600 -16.43 9.56 -16.48
N GLN A 601 -15.65 8.89 -17.34
CA GLN A 601 -15.99 8.88 -18.74
C GLN A 601 -17.43 8.38 -18.78
N GLN A 602 -18.36 9.31 -18.97
CA GLN A 602 -19.69 8.99 -19.43
C GLN A 602 -19.52 8.04 -20.62
N PRO A 603 -20.17 6.87 -20.62
CA PRO A 603 -20.23 6.08 -21.84
C PRO A 603 -20.83 6.97 -22.92
N PRO A 604 -20.33 6.91 -24.16
CA PRO A 604 -20.89 7.66 -25.25
C PRO A 604 -22.38 7.31 -25.40
N PRO A 605 -23.25 8.25 -25.70
CA PRO A 605 -24.67 7.97 -25.89
C PRO A 605 -24.79 6.92 -26.99
N GLN A 606 -25.35 5.77 -26.65
CA GLN A 606 -25.72 4.76 -27.63
C GLN A 606 -26.76 5.41 -28.56
N ARG A 607 -26.40 5.51 -29.85
CA ARG A 607 -27.32 5.82 -30.95
C ARG A 607 -28.15 4.59 -31.30
#